data_87e7de044514b5217e67a6c695518610
#
_entry.id   87e7de044514b5217e67a6c695518610
#
_cell.length_a   1.000
_cell.length_b   1.000
_cell.length_c   1.000
_cell.angle_alpha   90.00
_cell.angle_beta   90.00
_cell.angle_gamma   90.00
#
_symmetry.space_group_name_H-M   'P 1'
#
loop_
_entity.id
_entity.type
_entity.pdbx_description
1 polymer ?
#
loop_
_entity_poly.entity_id
_entity_poly.type
_entity_poly.pdbx_seq_one_letter_code
_entity_poly.pdbx_strand_id
1 'polypeptide(L)'
;MSMGSAAVETGGREPLKLPVVPLVTSVVLGILLSVAAIGGVGYYLIHSGKLRLQTMPPPPISLDPKTHPVALDPLIVNLADASGTAYLRVSLVLEVADAARSAKSGEKEGDVKQNPFSAAARDAALTVLSKQTSEVLLTLPGKNGVKVELKKAIAECDPNLKIVDLYFTEFLVQR
;
A
#
# COMPACT_ATOMS: atom_id res chain seq x y z
N MET A 1 5.63 30.40 -94.31
CA MET A 1 6.17 29.99 -92.97
C MET A 1 5.33 30.65 -91.94
N SER A 2 4.38 29.92 -91.38
CA SER A 2 3.49 30.47 -90.33
C SER A 2 3.68 29.62 -89.07
N MET A 3 4.14 30.27 -88.00
CA MET A 3 4.30 29.63 -86.72
C MET A 3 3.02 29.82 -85.90
N GLY A 4 2.34 28.72 -85.65
CA GLY A 4 1.18 28.68 -84.79
C GLY A 4 1.55 28.78 -83.35
N SER A 5 1.04 29.79 -82.72
CA SER A 5 1.12 29.94 -81.22
C SER A 5 0.08 29.08 -80.57
N ALA A 6 0.51 28.07 -79.79
CA ALA A 6 -0.39 27.24 -79.02
C ALA A 6 -0.71 28.02 -77.71
N ALA A 7 -1.97 28.38 -77.57
CA ALA A 7 -2.49 28.94 -76.34
C ALA A 7 -2.62 27.82 -75.27
N VAL A 8 -1.91 28.00 -74.17
CA VAL A 8 -2.05 27.17 -72.96
C VAL A 8 -3.32 27.58 -72.26
N GLU A 9 -4.34 26.78 -72.26
CA GLU A 9 -5.52 26.93 -71.45
C GLU A 9 -5.17 26.64 -69.98
N THR A 10 -5.09 27.72 -69.19
CA THR A 10 -5.00 27.63 -67.77
C THR A 10 -6.37 27.24 -67.21
N GLY A 11 -6.55 25.96 -66.96
CA GLY A 11 -7.75 25.42 -66.32
C GLY A 11 -7.90 26.06 -64.91
N GLY A 12 -8.85 26.98 -64.81
CA GLY A 12 -9.24 27.57 -63.52
C GLY A 12 -9.75 26.48 -62.58
N ARG A 13 -9.01 26.21 -61.54
CA ARG A 13 -9.48 25.42 -60.40
C ARG A 13 -10.52 26.24 -59.70
N GLU A 14 -11.80 25.93 -59.89
CA GLU A 14 -12.86 26.47 -59.06
C GLU A 14 -12.59 26.14 -57.59
N PRO A 15 -12.61 27.10 -56.64
CA PRO A 15 -12.45 26.81 -55.24
C PRO A 15 -13.63 25.94 -54.81
N LEU A 16 -13.34 24.72 -54.36
CA LEU A 16 -14.32 23.82 -53.74
C LEU A 16 -14.93 24.59 -52.51
N LYS A 17 -16.15 25.10 -52.70
CA LYS A 17 -16.93 25.68 -51.62
C LYS A 17 -17.42 24.54 -50.74
N LEU A 18 -16.53 24.02 -49.88
CA LEU A 18 -16.91 23.07 -48.83
C LEU A 18 -17.95 23.74 -47.93
N PRO A 19 -19.10 23.12 -47.71
CA PRO A 19 -20.11 23.65 -46.78
C PRO A 19 -19.58 23.50 -45.36
N VAL A 20 -18.82 24.52 -44.92
CA VAL A 20 -18.14 24.52 -43.62
C VAL A 20 -19.13 24.50 -42.47
N VAL A 21 -20.29 25.10 -42.62
CA VAL A 21 -21.34 25.19 -41.60
C VAL A 21 -21.89 23.80 -41.22
N PRO A 22 -22.38 22.94 -42.18
CA PRO A 22 -22.86 21.62 -41.79
C PRO A 22 -21.75 20.70 -41.30
N LEU A 23 -20.48 20.89 -41.72
CA LEU A 23 -19.37 20.10 -41.25
C LEU A 23 -19.02 20.45 -39.79
N VAL A 24 -18.99 21.72 -39.43
CA VAL A 24 -18.75 22.15 -38.05
C VAL A 24 -19.90 21.74 -37.13
N THR A 25 -21.14 21.85 -37.60
CA THR A 25 -22.32 21.43 -36.78
C THR A 25 -22.32 19.92 -36.52
N SER A 26 -21.94 19.10 -37.51
CA SER A 26 -21.86 17.65 -37.29
C SER A 26 -20.75 17.23 -36.33
N VAL A 27 -19.59 17.91 -36.34
CA VAL A 27 -18.49 17.66 -35.41
C VAL A 27 -18.90 18.05 -33.99
N VAL A 28 -19.52 19.23 -33.81
CA VAL A 28 -19.97 19.70 -32.50
C VAL A 28 -21.03 18.76 -31.92
N LEU A 29 -21.98 18.31 -32.75
CA LEU A 29 -23.03 17.39 -32.33
C LEU A 29 -22.44 16.02 -31.93
N GLY A 30 -21.42 15.53 -32.68
CA GLY A 30 -20.70 14.28 -32.36
C GLY A 30 -19.97 14.35 -31.02
N ILE A 31 -19.31 15.46 -30.71
CA ILE A 31 -18.65 15.69 -29.43
C ILE A 31 -19.64 15.72 -28.28
N LEU A 32 -20.76 16.43 -28.44
CA LEU A 32 -21.81 16.50 -27.42
C LEU A 32 -22.41 15.13 -27.11
N LEU A 33 -22.69 14.32 -28.15
CA LEU A 33 -23.19 12.96 -28.00
C LEU A 33 -22.19 12.04 -27.29
N SER A 34 -20.90 12.17 -27.62
CA SER A 34 -19.86 11.34 -26.98
C SER A 34 -19.68 11.69 -25.49
N VAL A 35 -19.70 12.97 -25.14
CA VAL A 35 -19.64 13.41 -23.73
C VAL A 35 -20.87 12.95 -22.93
N ALA A 36 -22.06 13.04 -23.54
CA ALA A 36 -23.29 12.55 -22.92
C ALA A 36 -23.27 11.02 -22.72
N ALA A 37 -22.74 10.27 -23.66
CA ALA A 37 -22.62 8.81 -23.55
C ALA A 37 -21.63 8.40 -22.45
N ILE A 38 -20.44 9.02 -22.39
CA ILE A 38 -19.43 8.73 -21.38
C ILE A 38 -19.91 9.16 -19.99
N GLY A 39 -20.49 10.36 -19.89
CA GLY A 39 -21.06 10.86 -18.64
C GLY A 39 -22.24 10.02 -18.14
N GLY A 40 -23.13 9.60 -19.05
CA GLY A 40 -24.28 8.76 -18.73
C GLY A 40 -23.88 7.37 -18.25
N VAL A 41 -22.92 6.73 -18.92
CA VAL A 41 -22.39 5.43 -18.51
C VAL A 41 -21.64 5.54 -17.17
N GLY A 42 -20.82 6.57 -16.98
CA GLY A 42 -20.13 6.83 -15.73
C GLY A 42 -21.13 7.05 -14.57
N TYR A 43 -22.12 7.90 -14.77
CA TYR A 43 -23.19 8.14 -13.79
C TYR A 43 -23.97 6.86 -13.46
N TYR A 44 -24.36 6.09 -14.48
CA TYR A 44 -25.07 4.82 -14.29
C TYR A 44 -24.24 3.80 -13.51
N LEU A 45 -22.93 3.68 -13.80
CA LEU A 45 -22.04 2.76 -13.10
C LEU A 45 -21.84 3.16 -11.63
N ILE A 46 -21.73 4.46 -11.34
CA ILE A 46 -21.63 4.97 -9.96
C ILE A 46 -22.95 4.77 -9.22
N HIS A 47 -24.07 5.10 -9.84
CA HIS A 47 -25.38 5.02 -9.21
C HIS A 47 -25.90 3.58 -9.08
N SER A 48 -25.54 2.68 -10.00
CA SER A 48 -25.87 1.26 -9.91
C SER A 48 -25.04 0.48 -8.88
N GLY A 49 -24.09 1.13 -8.19
CA GLY A 49 -23.25 0.50 -7.18
C GLY A 49 -22.30 -0.59 -7.73
N LYS A 50 -22.20 -0.73 -9.08
CA LYS A 50 -21.34 -1.73 -9.72
C LYS A 50 -19.88 -1.30 -9.78
N LEU A 51 -19.59 0.00 -9.69
CA LEU A 51 -18.27 0.53 -9.37
C LEU A 51 -18.17 0.64 -7.83
N ARG A 52 -18.11 -0.47 -7.16
CA ARG A 52 -17.38 -0.50 -5.91
C ARG A 52 -15.91 -0.33 -6.28
N LEU A 53 -15.38 0.88 -6.10
CA LEU A 53 -13.98 1.02 -5.77
C LEU A 53 -13.81 0.18 -4.50
N GLN A 54 -13.46 -1.07 -4.70
CA GLN A 54 -12.95 -1.89 -3.63
C GLN A 54 -11.62 -1.22 -3.23
N THR A 55 -11.69 -0.21 -2.36
CA THR A 55 -10.70 -0.14 -1.30
C THR A 55 -10.82 -1.52 -0.68
N MET A 56 -9.97 -2.47 -1.14
CA MET A 56 -9.81 -3.71 -0.44
C MET A 56 -9.63 -3.32 1.02
N PRO A 57 -10.59 -3.59 1.92
CA PRO A 57 -10.26 -3.55 3.33
C PRO A 57 -9.04 -4.47 3.44
N PRO A 58 -8.00 -4.09 4.20
CA PRO A 58 -6.91 -4.99 4.46
C PRO A 58 -7.56 -6.34 4.76
N PRO A 59 -7.08 -7.45 4.14
CA PRO A 59 -7.71 -8.75 4.33
C PRO A 59 -7.92 -8.89 5.83
N PRO A 60 -9.13 -9.25 6.29
CA PRO A 60 -9.33 -9.50 7.71
C PRO A 60 -8.20 -10.46 8.08
N ILE A 61 -7.41 -10.10 9.09
CA ILE A 61 -6.39 -10.98 9.63
C ILE A 61 -7.18 -12.19 10.12
N SER A 62 -7.36 -13.15 9.24
CA SER A 62 -7.95 -14.43 9.60
C SER A 62 -6.89 -15.14 10.44
N LEU A 63 -6.93 -14.86 11.75
CA LEU A 63 -6.15 -15.63 12.70
C LEU A 63 -6.57 -17.10 12.48
N ASP A 64 -5.60 -17.92 12.13
CA ASP A 64 -5.83 -19.37 12.08
C ASP A 64 -6.40 -19.74 13.46
N PRO A 65 -7.52 -20.48 13.56
CA PRO A 65 -8.11 -20.85 14.85
C PRO A 65 -7.14 -21.58 15.80
N LYS A 66 -5.98 -21.95 15.32
CA LYS A 66 -4.87 -22.54 16.07
C LYS A 66 -3.81 -21.56 16.52
N THR A 67 -4.04 -20.26 16.38
CA THR A 67 -3.09 -19.20 16.77
C THR A 67 -3.75 -18.23 17.73
N HIS A 68 -2.94 -17.55 18.55
CA HIS A 68 -3.40 -16.47 19.43
C HIS A 68 -2.47 -15.26 19.34
N PRO A 69 -2.99 -14.03 19.45
CA PRO A 69 -2.17 -12.83 19.45
C PRO A 69 -1.53 -12.60 20.83
N VAL A 70 -0.26 -12.25 20.82
CA VAL A 70 0.50 -11.79 21.98
C VAL A 70 0.96 -10.35 21.71
N ALA A 71 0.41 -9.39 22.43
CA ALA A 71 0.82 -8.00 22.31
C ALA A 71 2.08 -7.76 23.16
N LEU A 72 3.06 -7.03 22.59
CA LEU A 72 4.17 -6.47 23.34
C LEU A 72 3.88 -5.01 23.70
N ASP A 73 4.37 -4.58 24.85
CA ASP A 73 4.29 -3.17 25.26
C ASP A 73 4.97 -2.28 24.21
N PRO A 74 4.48 -1.05 24.01
CA PRO A 74 5.08 -0.11 23.07
C PRO A 74 6.58 0.10 23.37
N LEU A 75 7.37 0.12 22.29
CA LEU A 75 8.81 0.35 22.33
C LEU A 75 9.15 1.74 21.79
N ILE A 76 10.07 2.42 22.46
CA ILE A 76 10.71 3.64 21.91
C ILE A 76 12.19 3.32 21.79
N VAL A 77 12.73 3.45 20.57
CA VAL A 77 14.10 3.03 20.23
C VAL A 77 14.81 4.16 19.52
N ASN A 78 16.02 4.50 19.94
CA ASN A 78 16.90 5.35 19.16
C ASN A 78 17.42 4.59 17.96
N LEU A 79 17.38 5.23 16.78
CA LEU A 79 17.82 4.65 15.52
C LEU A 79 19.31 4.93 15.27
N ALA A 80 19.91 4.14 14.39
CA ALA A 80 21.34 4.23 14.02
C ALA A 80 21.63 5.38 13.02
N ASP A 81 20.79 6.41 12.98
CA ASP A 81 21.01 7.57 12.12
C ASP A 81 22.23 8.37 12.60
N ALA A 82 23.01 8.88 11.64
CA ALA A 82 24.23 9.65 11.93
C ALA A 82 23.98 10.91 12.78
N SER A 83 22.78 11.48 12.70
CA SER A 83 22.37 12.64 13.51
C SER A 83 22.19 12.31 14.99
N GLY A 84 21.94 11.04 15.34
CA GLY A 84 21.66 10.59 16.70
C GLY A 84 20.32 11.09 17.29
N THR A 85 19.50 11.78 16.49
CA THR A 85 18.22 12.38 16.95
C THR A 85 17.00 11.59 16.54
N ALA A 86 17.17 10.61 15.62
CA ALA A 86 16.06 9.83 15.12
C ALA A 86 15.63 8.73 16.09
N TYR A 87 14.33 8.61 16.29
CA TYR A 87 13.76 7.53 17.10
C TYR A 87 12.50 6.92 16.46
N LEU A 88 12.28 5.66 16.79
CA LEU A 88 11.12 4.89 16.38
C LEU A 88 10.25 4.61 17.59
N ARG A 89 8.95 4.92 17.50
CA ARG A 89 7.93 4.37 18.37
C ARG A 89 7.19 3.27 17.63
N VAL A 90 7.13 2.09 18.24
CA VAL A 90 6.52 0.92 17.60
C VAL A 90 5.76 0.08 18.61
N SER A 91 4.60 -0.42 18.21
CA SER A 91 3.82 -1.42 18.94
C SER A 91 3.73 -2.68 18.09
N LEU A 92 3.96 -3.83 18.71
CA LEU A 92 4.08 -5.14 18.06
C LEU A 92 3.02 -6.10 18.61
N VAL A 93 2.45 -6.89 17.69
CA VAL A 93 1.63 -8.05 18.03
C VAL A 93 2.22 -9.26 17.34
N LEU A 94 2.52 -10.30 18.11
CA LEU A 94 2.99 -11.60 17.63
C LEU A 94 1.80 -12.54 17.48
N GLU A 95 1.73 -13.23 16.37
CA GLU A 95 0.80 -14.34 16.17
C GLU A 95 1.54 -15.64 16.50
N VAL A 96 1.10 -16.32 17.55
CA VAL A 96 1.76 -17.51 18.11
C VAL A 96 0.86 -18.73 17.94
N ALA A 97 1.43 -19.87 17.51
CA ALA A 97 0.69 -21.10 17.38
C ALA A 97 0.34 -21.72 18.73
N ASP A 98 -0.90 -22.20 18.90
CA ASP A 98 -1.43 -22.76 20.15
C ASP A 98 -0.67 -24.01 20.66
N ALA A 99 0.11 -24.68 19.81
CA ALA A 99 0.93 -25.81 20.21
C ALA A 99 1.95 -25.47 21.32
N ALA A 100 2.28 -24.20 21.48
CA ALA A 100 3.18 -23.71 22.54
C ALA A 100 2.46 -23.47 23.89
N ARG A 101 1.14 -23.50 23.92
CA ARG A 101 0.34 -23.21 25.12
C ARG A 101 0.22 -24.37 26.11
N SER A 102 0.68 -25.59 25.74
CA SER A 102 0.58 -26.77 26.58
C SER A 102 1.49 -26.78 27.82
N ALA A 103 2.35 -25.78 27.99
CA ALA A 103 3.18 -25.62 29.16
C ALA A 103 2.94 -24.27 29.82
N LYS A 104 1.97 -24.22 30.76
CA LYS A 104 1.78 -23.14 31.75
C LYS A 104 1.23 -21.81 31.25
N SER A 105 -0.07 -21.71 31.06
CA SER A 105 -0.75 -20.46 31.32
C SER A 105 -2.14 -20.68 31.90
N GLY A 106 -2.16 -20.89 33.20
CA GLY A 106 -3.31 -20.53 34.02
C GLY A 106 -3.14 -19.10 34.46
N GLU A 107 -3.27 -18.11 33.57
CA GLU A 107 -3.26 -16.71 33.98
C GLU A 107 -4.47 -15.99 33.39
N LYS A 108 -5.30 -15.53 34.36
CA LYS A 108 -6.44 -14.65 34.19
C LYS A 108 -5.97 -13.32 33.57
N GLU A 109 -6.75 -12.78 32.64
CA GLU A 109 -6.72 -11.36 32.26
C GLU A 109 -6.70 -10.50 33.54
N GLY A 110 -5.63 -9.74 33.75
CA GLY A 110 -5.62 -8.70 34.76
C GLY A 110 -4.32 -8.44 35.54
N ASP A 111 -3.27 -9.24 35.40
CA ASP A 111 -2.02 -8.97 36.09
C ASP A 111 -0.86 -8.85 35.12
N VAL A 112 -0.32 -7.63 34.97
CA VAL A 112 0.91 -7.32 34.21
C VAL A 112 2.12 -7.85 35.03
N LYS A 113 2.12 -9.14 35.35
CA LYS A 113 3.35 -9.84 35.69
C LYS A 113 4.14 -10.04 34.44
N GLN A 114 5.28 -9.38 34.38
CA GLN A 114 6.27 -9.47 33.32
C GLN A 114 6.52 -10.95 33.01
N ASN A 115 5.86 -11.47 31.98
CA ASN A 115 6.14 -12.79 31.48
C ASN A 115 7.61 -12.79 31.01
N PRO A 116 8.48 -13.70 31.48
CA PRO A 116 9.90 -13.76 31.10
C PRO A 116 10.09 -13.74 29.59
N PHE A 117 9.18 -14.35 28.83
CA PHE A 117 9.16 -14.29 27.37
C PHE A 117 8.98 -12.85 26.86
N SER A 118 8.05 -12.10 27.46
CA SER A 118 7.80 -10.70 27.05
C SER A 118 9.05 -9.83 27.22
N ALA A 119 9.81 -10.02 28.30
CA ALA A 119 11.06 -9.29 28.54
C ALA A 119 12.15 -9.65 27.52
N ALA A 120 12.35 -10.96 27.26
CA ALA A 120 13.34 -11.42 26.28
C ALA A 120 12.98 -11.01 24.84
N ALA A 121 11.71 -11.14 24.46
CA ALA A 121 11.21 -10.70 23.16
C ALA A 121 11.38 -9.18 22.97
N ARG A 122 11.15 -8.40 24.04
CA ARG A 122 11.37 -6.96 24.04
C ARG A 122 12.84 -6.59 23.86
N ASP A 123 13.74 -7.25 24.56
CA ASP A 123 15.20 -7.04 24.43
C ASP A 123 15.70 -7.38 23.02
N ALA A 124 15.27 -8.50 22.47
CA ALA A 124 15.58 -8.88 21.10
C ALA A 124 15.06 -7.85 20.09
N ALA A 125 13.84 -7.37 20.28
CA ALA A 125 13.26 -6.34 19.41
C ALA A 125 14.05 -5.02 19.49
N LEU A 126 14.44 -4.58 20.68
CA LEU A 126 15.28 -3.40 20.88
C LEU A 126 16.64 -3.55 20.17
N THR A 127 17.26 -4.73 20.27
CA THR A 127 18.55 -5.02 19.62
C THR A 127 18.48 -4.96 18.11
N VAL A 128 17.39 -5.46 17.50
CA VAL A 128 17.20 -5.39 16.05
C VAL A 128 16.90 -3.96 15.60
N LEU A 129 15.99 -3.29 16.30
CA LEU A 129 15.51 -1.96 15.89
C LEU A 129 16.57 -0.88 16.07
N SER A 130 17.41 -0.95 17.09
CA SER A 130 18.49 0.01 17.31
C SER A 130 19.59 0.02 16.23
N LYS A 131 19.65 -1.01 15.41
CA LYS A 131 20.59 -1.12 14.25
C LYS A 131 20.01 -0.51 12.98
N GLN A 132 18.72 -0.17 12.95
CA GLN A 132 18.04 0.35 11.78
C GLN A 132 18.18 1.87 11.68
N THR A 133 18.11 2.39 10.45
CA THR A 133 18.07 3.82 10.18
C THR A 133 16.67 4.28 9.81
N SER A 134 16.35 5.55 10.07
CA SER A 134 15.06 6.13 9.71
C SER A 134 14.80 6.04 8.20
N GLU A 135 15.83 6.20 7.38
CA GLU A 135 15.73 6.10 5.92
C GLU A 135 15.24 4.73 5.46
N VAL A 136 15.82 3.66 5.99
CA VAL A 136 15.40 2.27 5.69
C VAL A 136 13.97 2.02 6.17
N LEU A 137 13.65 2.43 7.40
CA LEU A 137 12.35 2.19 8.02
C LEU A 137 11.18 2.92 7.35
N LEU A 138 11.43 4.02 6.65
CA LEU A 138 10.42 4.76 5.90
C LEU A 138 10.07 4.10 4.55
N THR A 139 10.85 3.12 4.10
CA THR A 139 10.58 2.38 2.87
C THR A 139 9.76 1.11 3.14
N LEU A 140 8.95 0.69 2.18
CA LEU A 140 8.19 -0.56 2.29
C LEU A 140 9.10 -1.79 2.34
N PRO A 141 10.15 -1.92 1.49
CA PRO A 141 11.12 -3.02 1.60
C PRO A 141 11.83 -3.06 2.95
N GLY A 142 12.23 -1.90 3.50
CA GLY A 142 12.86 -1.81 4.81
C GLY A 142 11.95 -2.29 5.94
N LYS A 143 10.69 -1.87 5.96
CA LYS A 143 9.70 -2.36 6.95
C LYS A 143 9.52 -3.87 6.87
N ASN A 144 9.46 -4.44 5.67
CA ASN A 144 9.34 -5.88 5.48
C ASN A 144 10.62 -6.62 5.94
N GLY A 145 11.80 -6.07 5.65
CA GLY A 145 13.08 -6.62 6.12
C GLY A 145 13.14 -6.66 7.64
N VAL A 146 12.84 -5.55 8.30
CA VAL A 146 12.80 -5.47 9.77
C VAL A 146 11.78 -6.43 10.37
N LYS A 147 10.61 -6.62 9.76
CA LYS A 147 9.61 -7.61 10.20
C LYS A 147 10.19 -9.02 10.23
N VAL A 148 10.95 -9.40 9.20
CA VAL A 148 11.61 -10.71 9.11
C VAL A 148 12.69 -10.86 10.16
N GLU A 149 13.54 -9.84 10.35
CA GLU A 149 14.62 -9.85 11.35
C GLU A 149 14.05 -9.93 12.78
N LEU A 150 13.02 -9.15 13.09
CA LEU A 150 12.33 -9.18 14.38
C LEU A 150 11.73 -10.54 14.66
N LYS A 151 11.02 -11.12 13.69
CA LYS A 151 10.42 -12.45 13.82
C LYS A 151 11.49 -13.50 14.13
N LYS A 152 12.65 -13.45 13.44
CA LYS A 152 13.77 -14.36 13.67
C LYS A 152 14.36 -14.17 15.06
N ALA A 153 14.71 -12.93 15.42
CA ALA A 153 15.35 -12.63 16.70
C ALA A 153 14.48 -13.00 17.91
N ILE A 154 13.16 -12.73 17.83
CA ILE A 154 12.22 -13.09 18.91
C ILE A 154 12.02 -14.61 18.99
N ALA A 155 11.97 -15.32 17.85
CA ALA A 155 11.86 -16.78 17.84
C ALA A 155 13.11 -17.46 18.44
N GLU A 156 14.29 -16.84 18.35
CA GLU A 156 15.52 -17.34 18.96
C GLU A 156 15.51 -17.22 20.49
N CYS A 157 14.71 -16.31 21.07
CA CYS A 157 14.59 -16.13 22.52
C CYS A 157 13.84 -17.29 23.20
N ASP A 158 12.88 -17.89 22.52
CA ASP A 158 12.13 -19.06 23.01
C ASP A 158 11.90 -20.06 21.87
N PRO A 159 12.75 -21.08 21.73
CA PRO A 159 12.61 -22.09 20.70
C PRO A 159 11.30 -22.90 20.77
N ASN A 160 10.60 -22.89 21.92
CA ASN A 160 9.32 -23.55 22.07
C ASN A 160 8.15 -22.71 21.54
N LEU A 161 8.38 -21.40 21.31
CA LEU A 161 7.37 -20.48 20.83
C LEU A 161 7.38 -20.43 19.31
N LYS A 162 6.37 -21.00 18.69
CA LYS A 162 6.23 -20.96 17.23
C LYS A 162 5.54 -19.67 16.81
N ILE A 163 6.31 -18.66 16.43
CA ILE A 163 5.79 -17.40 15.89
C ILE A 163 5.37 -17.64 14.43
N VAL A 164 4.08 -17.46 14.16
CA VAL A 164 3.49 -17.60 12.83
C VAL A 164 3.70 -16.31 12.04
N ASP A 165 3.32 -15.17 12.64
CA ASP A 165 3.54 -13.85 12.03
C ASP A 165 3.77 -12.77 13.09
N LEU A 166 4.14 -11.56 12.63
CA LEU A 166 4.37 -10.37 13.43
C LEU A 166 3.70 -9.18 12.76
N TYR A 167 2.96 -8.38 13.53
CA TYR A 167 2.25 -7.21 13.04
C TYR A 167 2.68 -5.96 13.77
N PHE A 168 2.87 -4.86 13.02
CA PHE A 168 3.03 -3.53 13.56
C PHE A 168 1.63 -2.91 13.74
N THR A 169 1.25 -2.59 14.96
CA THR A 169 -0.01 -1.90 15.27
C THR A 169 0.20 -0.38 15.38
N GLU A 170 1.42 0.04 15.71
CA GLU A 170 1.87 1.42 15.66
C GLU A 170 3.28 1.45 15.08
N PHE A 171 3.58 2.42 14.21
CA PHE A 171 4.90 2.57 13.62
C PHE A 171 5.15 4.04 13.26
N LEU A 172 5.80 4.76 14.16
CA LEU A 172 6.08 6.18 14.03
C LEU A 172 7.58 6.42 14.08
N VAL A 173 8.13 6.95 12.98
CA VAL A 173 9.53 7.38 12.88
C VAL A 173 9.59 8.90 13.04
N GLN A 174 10.39 9.39 13.96
CA GLN A 174 10.66 10.80 14.14
C GLN A 174 12.16 11.06 13.94
N ARG A 175 12.47 12.18 13.27
CA ARG A 175 13.83 12.63 12.93
C ARG A 175 14.16 13.91 13.65
#